data_099837ed56e0fea73662b97cba0ce90f
#
_entry.id   099837ed56e0fea73662b97cba0ce90f
#
_cell.length_a   1.000
_cell.length_b   1.000
_cell.length_c   1.000
_cell.angle_alpha   90.00
_cell.angle_beta   90.00
_cell.angle_gamma   90.00
#
_symmetry.space_group_name_H-M   'P 1'
#
loop_
_entity.id
_entity.type
_entity.pdbx_description
1 polymer ?
#
loop_
_entity_poly.entity_id
_entity_poly.type
_entity_poly.pdbx_seq_one_letter_code
_entity_poly.pdbx_strand_id
1 'polypeptide(L)'
;MMLKFLVQQVGFNQAQRYVSTLTVLTCALACFIARPNPAHPFRKPETWARVGVWVDTHAFRNRSFAWLCAAISFLFFGFYAVFFNLEEWAAETGIGFKDDPRGGALDNPRLQPDAMRAFWLLSIMNATSTIGRLSSAYLCDHFGAMNVHCVVTLIASLLTLILWTLADTVKAAIAFVVLFGVFSGAVIGLPPASVAHILGPDPAAQAKLGQWTGMMYSCAAVFALTGPVIAGHLITEFKNDFRTVQLWSGACMFVSALCMAMSIYSKHRQMTHEWFSEKRRRLSSVTSANLSKSRSRGGVSQREEV
;
A
#
# COMPACT_ATOMS: atom_id res chain seq x y z
N MET A 1 -1.50 20.11 11.36
CA MET A 1 -1.39 21.57 11.47
C MET A 1 -2.66 22.18 12.09
N MET A 2 -3.80 22.08 11.44
CA MET A 2 -5.10 22.61 11.94
C MET A 2 -5.42 22.17 13.37
N LEU A 3 -5.26 20.87 13.70
CA LEU A 3 -5.55 20.34 15.03
C LEU A 3 -4.68 21.01 16.11
N LYS A 4 -3.37 21.19 15.85
CA LYS A 4 -2.43 21.80 16.82
C LYS A 4 -2.81 23.26 17.15
N PHE A 5 -3.15 24.05 16.13
CA PHE A 5 -3.62 25.42 16.33
C PHE A 5 -4.96 25.48 17.07
N LEU A 6 -5.89 24.60 16.71
CA LEU A 6 -7.18 24.52 17.39
C LEU A 6 -7.03 24.12 18.87
N VAL A 7 -6.15 23.14 19.16
CA VAL A 7 -5.90 22.70 20.54
C VAL A 7 -5.37 23.86 21.41
N GLN A 8 -4.50 24.70 20.86
CA GLN A 8 -3.96 25.86 21.56
C GLN A 8 -5.00 26.93 21.83
N GLN A 9 -6.00 27.12 20.94
CA GLN A 9 -7.02 28.17 21.08
C GLN A 9 -8.24 27.73 21.87
N VAL A 10 -8.74 26.52 21.66
CA VAL A 10 -10.03 26.06 22.20
C VAL A 10 -9.94 24.83 23.09
N GLY A 11 -8.73 24.30 23.30
CA GLY A 11 -8.50 23.10 24.08
C GLY A 11 -8.75 21.81 23.30
N PHE A 12 -8.20 20.69 23.81
CA PHE A 12 -8.18 19.40 23.13
C PHE A 12 -9.58 18.87 22.78
N ASN A 13 -10.51 18.89 23.73
CA ASN A 13 -11.85 18.31 23.54
C ASN A 13 -12.66 19.04 22.46
N GLN A 14 -12.56 20.35 22.40
CA GLN A 14 -13.30 21.15 21.41
C GLN A 14 -12.62 21.04 20.04
N ALA A 15 -11.29 21.07 19.98
CA ALA A 15 -10.54 20.88 18.76
C ALA A 15 -10.88 19.52 18.10
N GLN A 16 -10.95 18.45 18.90
CA GLN A 16 -11.35 17.12 18.43
C GLN A 16 -12.79 17.10 17.87
N ARG A 17 -13.73 17.77 18.51
CA ARG A 17 -15.12 17.91 18.02
C ARG A 17 -15.17 18.61 16.66
N TYR A 18 -14.44 19.70 16.46
CA TYR A 18 -14.40 20.41 15.17
C TYR A 18 -13.83 19.56 14.06
N VAL A 19 -12.72 18.84 14.32
CA VAL A 19 -12.12 17.94 13.34
C VAL A 19 -13.06 16.79 13.00
N SER A 20 -13.70 16.20 14.00
CA SER A 20 -14.68 15.11 13.79
C SER A 20 -15.88 15.59 12.98
N THR A 21 -16.41 16.78 13.27
CA THR A 21 -17.52 17.37 12.52
C THR A 21 -17.15 17.61 11.06
N LEU A 22 -15.96 18.15 10.79
CA LEU A 22 -15.46 18.34 9.43
C LEU A 22 -15.33 17.00 8.69
N THR A 23 -14.80 15.98 9.37
CA THR A 23 -14.65 14.64 8.79
C THR A 23 -16.02 14.04 8.46
N VAL A 24 -16.99 14.14 9.36
CA VAL A 24 -18.36 13.64 9.10
C VAL A 24 -18.99 14.36 7.92
N LEU A 25 -18.87 15.68 7.83
CA LEU A 25 -19.42 16.46 6.72
C LEU A 25 -18.77 16.07 5.37
N THR A 26 -17.44 15.93 5.32
CA THR A 26 -16.73 15.52 4.10
C THR A 26 -17.07 14.09 3.69
N CYS A 27 -17.19 13.16 4.65
CA CYS A 27 -17.61 11.79 4.36
C CYS A 27 -19.07 11.72 3.88
N ALA A 28 -19.98 12.49 4.50
CA ALA A 28 -21.38 12.56 4.07
C ALA A 28 -21.49 13.11 2.64
N LEU A 29 -20.74 14.17 2.33
CA LEU A 29 -20.67 14.74 0.99
C LEU A 29 -20.13 13.72 -0.03
N ALA A 30 -19.06 13.01 0.31
CA ALA A 30 -18.50 11.96 -0.54
C ALA A 30 -19.50 10.84 -0.79
N CYS A 31 -20.23 10.37 0.23
CA CYS A 31 -21.27 9.36 0.08
C CYS A 31 -22.45 9.85 -0.80
N PHE A 32 -22.79 11.12 -0.71
CA PHE A 32 -23.87 11.70 -1.52
C PHE A 32 -23.49 11.80 -3.01
N ILE A 33 -22.21 12.13 -3.30
CA ILE A 33 -21.69 12.26 -4.66
C ILE A 33 -21.33 10.90 -5.26
N ALA A 34 -20.95 9.91 -4.46
CA ALA A 34 -20.53 8.60 -4.91
C ALA A 34 -21.66 7.88 -5.63
N ARG A 35 -21.44 7.52 -6.91
CA ARG A 35 -22.36 6.73 -7.70
C ARG A 35 -21.75 5.36 -8.00
N PRO A 36 -22.49 4.27 -7.89
CA PRO A 36 -22.00 2.95 -8.27
C PRO A 36 -21.69 2.91 -9.78
N ASN A 37 -20.64 2.19 -10.16
CA ASN A 37 -20.29 2.01 -11.56
C ASN A 37 -21.38 1.19 -12.27
N PRO A 38 -22.06 1.72 -13.30
CA PRO A 38 -23.12 1.00 -14.01
C PRO A 38 -22.62 -0.25 -14.75
N ALA A 39 -21.34 -0.32 -15.09
CA ALA A 39 -20.75 -1.49 -15.73
C ALA A 39 -20.63 -2.70 -14.77
N HIS A 40 -20.70 -2.48 -13.46
CA HIS A 40 -20.62 -3.51 -12.43
C HIS A 40 -21.80 -3.39 -11.46
N PRO A 41 -23.02 -3.86 -11.87
CA PRO A 41 -24.19 -3.77 -11.00
C PRO A 41 -23.95 -4.59 -9.73
N PHE A 42 -24.18 -3.96 -8.59
CA PHE A 42 -24.08 -4.61 -7.29
C PHE A 42 -25.17 -5.69 -7.19
N ARG A 43 -24.78 -6.95 -7.11
CA ARG A 43 -25.68 -8.05 -6.78
C ARG A 43 -25.75 -8.21 -5.28
N LYS A 44 -26.90 -7.92 -4.69
CA LYS A 44 -27.13 -8.17 -3.26
C LYS A 44 -26.96 -9.67 -2.98
N PRO A 45 -26.13 -10.07 -2.02
CA PRO A 45 -26.07 -11.47 -1.61
C PRO A 45 -27.38 -11.87 -0.94
N GLU A 46 -27.81 -13.10 -1.14
CA GLU A 46 -29.04 -13.64 -0.53
C GLU A 46 -28.99 -13.57 1.00
N THR A 47 -27.81 -13.78 1.58
CA THR A 47 -27.61 -13.75 3.02
C THR A 47 -26.24 -13.16 3.35
N TRP A 48 -26.21 -12.02 4.07
CA TRP A 48 -24.98 -11.38 4.54
C TRP A 48 -24.22 -12.18 5.59
N ALA A 49 -24.88 -13.14 6.25
CA ALA A 49 -24.27 -14.01 7.27
C ALA A 49 -23.34 -15.08 6.70
N ARG A 50 -23.34 -15.34 5.38
CA ARG A 50 -22.43 -16.33 4.78
C ARG A 50 -21.01 -15.79 4.76
N VAL A 51 -20.08 -16.53 5.41
CA VAL A 51 -18.64 -16.20 5.44
C VAL A 51 -18.06 -16.01 4.03
N GLY A 52 -18.52 -16.77 3.04
CA GLY A 52 -18.09 -16.65 1.65
C GLY A 52 -18.39 -15.31 0.97
N VAL A 53 -19.28 -14.49 1.54
CA VAL A 53 -19.52 -13.10 1.08
C VAL A 53 -18.36 -12.19 1.47
N TRP A 54 -17.76 -12.44 2.63
CA TRP A 54 -16.69 -11.60 3.19
C TRP A 54 -15.30 -12.14 2.88
N VAL A 55 -15.13 -13.47 2.87
CA VAL A 55 -13.83 -14.13 2.72
C VAL A 55 -13.87 -15.11 1.56
N ASP A 56 -13.06 -14.87 0.54
CA ASP A 56 -12.78 -15.80 -0.55
C ASP A 56 -11.50 -16.59 -0.23
N THR A 57 -11.66 -17.80 0.33
CA THR A 57 -10.50 -18.65 0.69
C THR A 57 -9.67 -19.07 -0.52
N HIS A 58 -10.28 -19.07 -1.72
CA HIS A 58 -9.55 -19.36 -2.97
C HIS A 58 -8.54 -18.26 -3.33
N ALA A 59 -8.74 -17.02 -2.85
CA ALA A 59 -7.79 -15.93 -3.07
C ALA A 59 -6.39 -16.27 -2.55
N PHE A 60 -6.27 -16.91 -1.38
CA PHE A 60 -4.97 -17.30 -0.80
C PHE A 60 -4.30 -18.48 -1.53
N ARG A 61 -5.02 -19.24 -2.37
CA ARG A 61 -4.42 -20.22 -3.27
C ARG A 61 -3.67 -19.57 -4.43
N ASN A 62 -4.03 -18.32 -4.75
CA ASN A 62 -3.26 -17.53 -5.71
C ASN A 62 -1.96 -17.06 -5.04
N ARG A 63 -0.83 -17.63 -5.44
CA ARG A 63 0.49 -17.32 -4.88
C ARG A 63 0.85 -15.84 -5.00
N SER A 64 0.45 -15.19 -6.09
CA SER A 64 0.70 -13.75 -6.28
C SER A 64 -0.04 -12.93 -5.23
N PHE A 65 -1.30 -13.24 -4.95
CA PHE A 65 -2.08 -12.57 -3.93
C PHE A 65 -1.54 -12.84 -2.51
N ALA A 66 -1.17 -14.08 -2.20
CA ALA A 66 -0.59 -14.42 -0.90
C ALA A 66 0.71 -13.64 -0.62
N TRP A 67 1.60 -13.55 -1.61
CA TRP A 67 2.81 -12.74 -1.51
C TRP A 67 2.52 -11.25 -1.39
N LEU A 68 1.48 -10.74 -2.08
CA LEU A 68 1.04 -9.35 -1.92
C LEU A 68 0.51 -9.09 -0.50
N CYS A 69 -0.28 -9.98 0.07
CA CYS A 69 -0.75 -9.85 1.46
C CYS A 69 0.42 -9.80 2.45
N ALA A 70 1.41 -10.67 2.29
CA ALA A 70 2.63 -10.64 3.10
C ALA A 70 3.39 -9.31 2.91
N ALA A 71 3.54 -8.85 1.67
CA ALA A 71 4.20 -7.59 1.36
C ALA A 71 3.53 -6.39 2.06
N ILE A 72 2.20 -6.27 1.96
CA ILE A 72 1.47 -5.17 2.58
C ILE A 72 1.50 -5.27 4.12
N SER A 73 1.50 -6.48 4.67
CA SER A 73 1.67 -6.69 6.11
C SER A 73 3.02 -6.18 6.61
N PHE A 74 4.12 -6.57 5.98
CA PHE A 74 5.46 -6.06 6.31
C PHE A 74 5.61 -4.57 6.02
N LEU A 75 4.94 -4.05 4.98
CA LEU A 75 4.92 -2.64 4.69
C LEU A 75 4.37 -1.83 5.87
N PHE A 76 3.17 -2.13 6.31
CA PHE A 76 2.54 -1.38 7.39
C PHE A 76 3.19 -1.62 8.75
N PHE A 77 3.87 -2.74 8.93
CA PHE A 77 4.64 -3.04 10.13
C PHE A 77 5.77 -2.03 10.37
N GLY A 78 6.48 -1.60 9.30
CA GLY A 78 7.53 -0.59 9.39
C GLY A 78 7.07 0.84 9.09
N PHE A 79 6.14 1.00 8.17
CA PHE A 79 5.78 2.28 7.57
C PHE A 79 5.22 3.30 8.58
N TYR A 80 4.28 2.88 9.41
CA TYR A 80 3.68 3.77 10.40
C TYR A 80 4.64 4.21 11.50
N ALA A 81 5.68 3.42 11.77
CA ALA A 81 6.71 3.80 12.73
C ALA A 81 7.41 5.11 12.34
N VAL A 82 7.61 5.37 11.02
CA VAL A 82 8.18 6.64 10.54
C VAL A 82 7.28 7.81 10.90
N PHE A 83 5.98 7.71 10.63
CA PHE A 83 5.03 8.80 10.88
C PHE A 83 4.86 9.11 12.37
N PHE A 84 4.78 8.08 13.21
CA PHE A 84 4.55 8.26 14.64
C PHE A 84 5.78 8.77 15.38
N ASN A 85 6.98 8.39 14.95
CA ASN A 85 8.21 8.73 15.68
C ASN A 85 8.98 9.92 15.07
N LEU A 86 8.54 10.46 13.92
CA LEU A 86 9.23 11.55 13.24
C LEU A 86 9.34 12.82 14.08
N GLU A 87 8.25 13.20 14.76
CA GLU A 87 8.21 14.41 15.60
C GLU A 87 9.06 14.24 16.85
N GLU A 88 9.05 13.05 17.47
CA GLU A 88 9.85 12.71 18.64
C GLU A 88 11.34 12.71 18.29
N TRP A 89 11.69 12.01 17.21
CA TRP A 89 13.05 11.97 16.69
C TRP A 89 13.61 13.38 16.44
N ALA A 90 12.84 14.24 15.78
CA ALA A 90 13.28 15.61 15.50
C ALA A 90 13.49 16.44 16.76
N ALA A 91 12.67 16.23 17.78
CA ALA A 91 12.80 16.93 19.06
C ALA A 91 14.02 16.45 19.86
N GLU A 92 14.25 15.14 19.94
CA GLU A 92 15.36 14.56 20.70
C GLU A 92 16.74 14.80 20.05
N THR A 93 16.79 14.84 18.71
CA THR A 93 18.04 15.11 17.97
C THR A 93 18.38 16.59 17.83
N GLY A 94 17.50 17.49 18.30
CA GLY A 94 17.70 18.95 18.20
C GLY A 94 17.43 19.53 16.80
N ILE A 95 16.97 18.72 15.85
CA ILE A 95 16.57 19.15 14.49
C ILE A 95 15.30 20.00 14.53
N GLY A 96 14.41 19.71 15.49
CA GLY A 96 13.18 20.44 15.73
C GLY A 96 12.87 20.54 17.21
N PHE A 97 11.90 21.37 17.56
CA PHE A 97 11.42 21.47 18.92
C PHE A 97 9.91 21.22 19.02
N LYS A 98 9.49 20.64 20.14
CA LYS A 98 8.06 20.48 20.46
C LYS A 98 7.52 21.78 21.04
N ASP A 99 6.31 22.17 20.60
CA ASP A 99 5.58 23.22 21.29
C ASP A 99 4.99 22.69 22.58
N ASP A 100 5.11 23.47 23.68
CA ASP A 100 4.33 23.25 24.87
C ASP A 100 2.82 23.42 24.52
N PRO A 101 1.92 22.56 25.04
CA PRO A 101 0.46 22.76 24.94
C PRO A 101 -0.01 24.14 25.38
N ARG A 102 0.76 24.85 26.23
CA ARG A 102 0.51 26.20 26.71
C ARG A 102 1.10 27.32 25.85
N GLY A 103 1.65 26.97 24.65
CA GLY A 103 2.20 27.93 23.71
C GLY A 103 3.70 28.25 23.86
N GLY A 104 4.39 27.62 24.80
CA GLY A 104 5.85 27.70 24.95
C GLY A 104 6.59 26.72 24.05
N ALA A 105 7.79 27.06 23.63
CA ALA A 105 8.70 26.09 23.03
C ALA A 105 9.43 25.34 24.15
N LEU A 106 9.55 24.00 24.04
CA LEU A 106 10.40 23.23 24.94
C LEU A 106 11.86 23.63 24.73
N ASP A 107 12.52 24.04 25.81
CA ASP A 107 13.94 24.39 25.79
C ASP A 107 14.78 23.13 25.60
N ASN A 108 15.30 22.95 24.38
CA ASN A 108 16.17 21.82 24.04
C ASN A 108 17.61 22.34 23.92
N PRO A 109 18.53 21.96 24.83
CA PRO A 109 19.93 22.41 24.80
C PRO A 109 20.70 21.93 23.55
N ARG A 110 20.15 20.96 22.79
CA ARG A 110 20.74 20.47 21.54
C ARG A 110 20.19 21.16 20.30
N LEU A 111 19.37 22.22 20.46
CA LEU A 111 18.71 22.87 19.34
C LEU A 111 19.72 23.42 18.34
N GLN A 112 19.55 23.06 17.07
CA GLN A 112 20.38 23.58 15.98
C GLN A 112 19.94 25.01 15.63
N PRO A 113 20.85 25.87 15.08
CA PRO A 113 20.53 27.26 14.75
C PRO A 113 19.35 27.42 13.80
N ASP A 114 19.17 26.45 12.88
CA ASP A 114 18.11 26.41 11.86
C ASP A 114 16.90 25.57 12.30
N ALA A 115 16.83 25.16 13.57
CA ALA A 115 15.78 24.27 14.04
C ALA A 115 14.39 24.89 13.84
N MET A 116 13.47 24.07 13.37
CA MET A 116 12.07 24.44 13.20
C MET A 116 11.18 23.64 14.16
N ARG A 117 9.91 24.04 14.31
CA ARG A 117 8.96 23.24 15.07
C ARG A 117 8.84 21.84 14.46
N ALA A 118 8.98 20.78 15.26
CA ALA A 118 9.04 19.40 14.80
C ALA A 118 7.82 18.97 13.97
N PHE A 119 6.61 19.50 14.26
CA PHE A 119 5.41 19.19 13.49
C PHE A 119 5.43 19.68 12.03
N TRP A 120 6.29 20.66 11.69
CA TRP A 120 6.43 21.09 10.30
C TRP A 120 6.99 20.00 9.42
N LEU A 121 7.88 19.15 9.92
CA LEU A 121 8.42 18.01 9.19
C LEU A 121 7.29 17.06 8.73
N LEU A 122 6.39 16.72 9.64
CA LEU A 122 5.23 15.89 9.29
C LEU A 122 4.28 16.59 8.32
N SER A 123 4.11 17.92 8.45
CA SER A 123 3.27 18.70 7.55
C SER A 123 3.85 18.75 6.13
N ILE A 124 5.16 18.93 5.98
CA ILE A 124 5.87 18.90 4.69
C ILE A 124 5.75 17.51 4.08
N MET A 125 5.97 16.45 4.85
CA MET A 125 5.83 15.07 4.40
C MET A 125 4.44 14.79 3.83
N ASN A 126 3.38 15.21 4.53
CA ASN A 126 2.01 15.05 4.07
C ASN A 126 1.69 15.89 2.81
N ALA A 127 2.23 17.10 2.72
CA ALA A 127 2.05 17.95 1.53
C ALA A 127 2.72 17.31 0.29
N THR A 128 3.95 16.84 0.43
CA THR A 128 4.69 16.20 -0.67
C THR A 128 4.08 14.84 -1.05
N SER A 129 3.42 14.13 -0.11
CA SER A 129 2.72 12.88 -0.40
C SER A 129 1.59 13.05 -1.44
N THR A 130 1.01 14.24 -1.56
CA THR A 130 0.01 14.53 -2.59
C THR A 130 0.60 14.43 -3.99
N ILE A 131 1.83 14.92 -4.19
CA ILE A 131 2.55 14.82 -5.47
C ILE A 131 2.76 13.33 -5.80
N GLY A 132 3.18 12.53 -4.82
CA GLY A 132 3.37 11.09 -5.00
C GLY A 132 2.12 10.34 -5.40
N ARG A 133 0.97 10.67 -4.82
CA ARG A 133 -0.32 10.06 -5.16
C ARG A 133 -0.74 10.38 -6.60
N LEU A 134 -0.57 11.62 -7.04
CA LEU A 134 -0.91 12.03 -8.38
C LEU A 134 0.02 11.41 -9.43
N SER A 135 1.33 11.44 -9.18
CA SER A 135 2.33 10.87 -10.10
C SER A 135 2.23 9.34 -10.18
N SER A 136 1.91 8.65 -9.08
CA SER A 136 1.78 7.20 -9.07
C SER A 136 0.66 6.68 -9.96
N ALA A 137 -0.47 7.40 -10.05
CA ALA A 137 -1.57 7.03 -10.95
C ALA A 137 -1.09 7.00 -12.41
N TYR A 138 -0.42 8.07 -12.84
CA TYR A 138 0.15 8.15 -14.20
C TYR A 138 1.19 7.06 -14.48
N LEU A 139 2.09 6.81 -13.52
CA LEU A 139 3.11 5.76 -13.65
C LEU A 139 2.51 4.36 -13.73
N CYS A 140 1.41 4.10 -13.02
CA CYS A 140 0.72 2.81 -13.05
C CYS A 140 0.13 2.47 -14.42
N ASP A 141 -0.34 3.46 -15.15
CA ASP A 141 -0.89 3.26 -16.49
C ASP A 141 0.18 2.83 -17.50
N HIS A 142 1.44 3.28 -17.29
CA HIS A 142 2.55 2.97 -18.20
C HIS A 142 3.33 1.71 -17.81
N PHE A 143 3.61 1.54 -16.51
CA PHE A 143 4.51 0.48 -16.01
C PHE A 143 3.79 -0.66 -15.29
N GLY A 144 2.48 -0.51 -15.05
CA GLY A 144 1.68 -1.46 -14.29
C GLY A 144 1.79 -1.27 -12.77
N ALA A 145 0.64 -1.37 -12.08
CA ALA A 145 0.52 -1.00 -10.68
C ALA A 145 1.46 -1.77 -9.74
N MET A 146 1.64 -3.09 -9.95
CA MET A 146 2.52 -3.91 -9.10
C MET A 146 3.99 -3.52 -9.24
N ASN A 147 4.46 -3.23 -10.45
CA ASN A 147 5.86 -2.85 -10.69
C ASN A 147 6.16 -1.50 -10.05
N VAL A 148 5.29 -0.53 -10.27
CA VAL A 148 5.41 0.80 -9.64
C VAL A 148 5.39 0.66 -8.12
N HIS A 149 4.47 -0.12 -7.57
CA HIS A 149 4.36 -0.32 -6.12
C HIS A 149 5.64 -0.94 -5.52
N CYS A 150 6.22 -1.95 -6.18
CA CYS A 150 7.48 -2.57 -5.76
C CYS A 150 8.63 -1.55 -5.75
N VAL A 151 8.79 -0.77 -6.83
CA VAL A 151 9.87 0.22 -6.95
C VAL A 151 9.73 1.34 -5.94
N VAL A 152 8.53 1.91 -5.77
CA VAL A 152 8.32 3.01 -4.80
C VAL A 152 8.51 2.54 -3.36
N THR A 153 8.11 1.30 -3.03
CA THR A 153 8.35 0.70 -1.71
C THR A 153 9.83 0.47 -1.45
N LEU A 154 10.57 0.00 -2.44
CA LEU A 154 12.02 -0.18 -2.35
C LEU A 154 12.72 1.17 -2.12
N ILE A 155 12.37 2.21 -2.89
CA ILE A 155 12.93 3.55 -2.71
C ILE A 155 12.58 4.11 -1.33
N ALA A 156 11.33 3.98 -0.86
CA ALA A 156 10.94 4.42 0.47
C ALA A 156 11.74 3.72 1.57
N SER A 157 11.97 2.41 1.42
CA SER A 157 12.84 1.63 2.32
C SER A 157 14.27 2.16 2.35
N LEU A 158 14.89 2.39 1.18
CA LEU A 158 16.26 2.91 1.08
C LEU A 158 16.37 4.32 1.65
N LEU A 159 15.39 5.19 1.43
CA LEU A 159 15.34 6.52 2.05
C LEU A 159 15.29 6.43 3.58
N THR A 160 14.54 5.48 4.12
CA THR A 160 14.46 5.26 5.57
C THR A 160 15.76 4.68 6.11
N LEU A 161 16.37 3.71 5.44
CA LEU A 161 17.61 3.06 5.89
C LEU A 161 18.83 3.96 5.78
N ILE A 162 18.90 4.81 4.75
CA ILE A 162 20.11 5.60 4.46
C ILE A 162 19.89 7.06 4.86
N LEU A 163 18.89 7.72 4.26
CA LEU A 163 18.74 9.16 4.41
C LEU A 163 18.24 9.55 5.80
N TRP A 164 17.32 8.77 6.40
CA TRP A 164 16.86 9.06 7.75
C TRP A 164 17.94 8.79 8.81
N THR A 165 18.71 7.71 8.65
CA THR A 165 19.81 7.37 9.60
C THR A 165 20.99 8.34 9.53
N LEU A 166 21.21 8.97 8.38
CA LEU A 166 22.28 9.96 8.16
C LEU A 166 21.79 11.41 8.32
N ALA A 167 20.55 11.63 8.71
CA ALA A 167 19.96 12.96 8.82
C ALA A 167 20.34 13.66 10.14
N ASP A 168 21.60 14.09 10.25
CA ASP A 168 22.12 14.79 11.43
C ASP A 168 21.91 16.32 11.38
N THR A 169 21.41 16.86 10.26
CA THR A 169 21.19 18.29 10.06
C THR A 169 19.73 18.59 9.70
N VAL A 170 19.26 19.79 10.02
CA VAL A 170 17.92 20.26 9.63
C VAL A 170 17.68 20.15 8.13
N LYS A 171 18.68 20.47 7.31
CA LYS A 171 18.59 20.36 5.84
C LYS A 171 18.42 18.90 5.38
N ALA A 172 19.18 17.98 5.96
CA ALA A 172 19.06 16.56 5.66
C ALA A 172 17.70 15.99 6.10
N ALA A 173 17.19 16.41 7.25
CA ALA A 173 15.86 16.04 7.72
C ALA A 173 14.75 16.54 6.78
N ILE A 174 14.84 17.78 6.30
CA ILE A 174 13.91 18.33 5.32
C ILE A 174 13.99 17.53 4.01
N ALA A 175 15.20 17.22 3.53
CA ALA A 175 15.36 16.40 2.33
C ALA A 175 14.73 15.02 2.49
N PHE A 176 14.93 14.36 3.65
CA PHE A 176 14.30 13.09 3.95
C PHE A 176 12.77 13.19 3.90
N VAL A 177 12.16 14.12 4.63
CA VAL A 177 10.69 14.21 4.70
C VAL A 177 10.05 14.60 3.37
N VAL A 178 10.73 15.39 2.53
CA VAL A 178 10.27 15.74 1.18
C VAL A 178 10.29 14.51 0.28
N LEU A 179 11.42 13.83 0.19
CA LEU A 179 11.57 12.65 -0.66
C LEU A 179 10.71 11.49 -0.17
N PHE A 180 10.81 11.16 1.12
CA PHE A 180 9.99 10.09 1.71
C PHE A 180 8.50 10.41 1.58
N GLY A 181 8.08 11.68 1.73
CA GLY A 181 6.72 12.11 1.53
C GLY A 181 6.19 11.77 0.13
N VAL A 182 6.93 12.09 -0.92
CA VAL A 182 6.55 11.76 -2.31
C VAL A 182 6.35 10.26 -2.46
N PHE A 183 7.32 9.43 -2.07
CA PHE A 183 7.21 7.98 -2.25
C PHE A 183 6.17 7.34 -1.32
N SER A 184 6.03 7.82 -0.09
CA SER A 184 5.03 7.34 0.87
C SER A 184 3.59 7.57 0.38
N GLY A 185 3.34 8.69 -0.31
CA GLY A 185 2.05 8.96 -0.91
C GLY A 185 1.65 7.93 -1.96
N ALA A 186 2.59 7.54 -2.81
CA ALA A 186 2.42 6.46 -3.79
C ALA A 186 2.19 5.10 -3.11
N VAL A 187 3.03 4.76 -2.13
CA VAL A 187 2.98 3.48 -1.39
C VAL A 187 1.61 3.24 -0.75
N ILE A 188 1.00 4.25 -0.13
CA ILE A 188 -0.33 4.11 0.50
C ILE A 188 -1.45 3.97 -0.54
N GLY A 189 -1.32 4.60 -1.70
CA GLY A 189 -2.36 4.64 -2.72
C GLY A 189 -2.45 3.38 -3.59
N LEU A 190 -1.36 2.62 -3.71
CA LEU A 190 -1.21 1.55 -4.69
C LEU A 190 -1.72 0.14 -4.30
N PRO A 191 -1.94 -0.23 -3.03
CA PRO A 191 -2.38 -1.58 -2.68
C PRO A 191 -3.64 -2.04 -3.40
N PRO A 192 -4.75 -1.26 -3.49
CA PRO A 192 -5.94 -1.68 -4.24
C PRO A 192 -5.69 -1.84 -5.74
N ALA A 193 -4.84 -0.97 -6.33
CA ALA A 193 -4.47 -1.06 -7.73
C ALA A 193 -3.62 -2.32 -8.01
N SER A 194 -2.78 -2.73 -7.06
CA SER A 194 -2.01 -3.98 -7.14
C SER A 194 -2.92 -5.21 -7.09
N VAL A 195 -3.98 -5.20 -6.26
CA VAL A 195 -5.00 -6.26 -6.25
C VAL A 195 -5.75 -6.31 -7.58
N ALA A 196 -6.18 -5.16 -8.11
CA ALA A 196 -6.84 -5.07 -9.41
C ALA A 196 -5.95 -5.64 -10.54
N HIS A 197 -4.65 -5.34 -10.48
CA HIS A 197 -3.67 -5.88 -11.43
C HIS A 197 -3.54 -7.41 -11.34
N ILE A 198 -3.62 -8.01 -10.13
CA ILE A 198 -3.60 -9.47 -9.96
C ILE A 198 -4.88 -10.11 -10.55
N LEU A 199 -6.04 -9.51 -10.31
CA LEU A 199 -7.32 -10.01 -10.83
C LEU A 199 -7.38 -9.99 -12.36
N GLY A 200 -6.64 -9.09 -13.01
CA GLY A 200 -6.62 -8.98 -14.47
C GLY A 200 -7.86 -8.28 -15.05
N PRO A 201 -8.02 -8.26 -16.38
CA PRO A 201 -9.06 -7.48 -17.05
C PRO A 201 -10.46 -8.14 -17.05
N ASP A 202 -10.60 -9.37 -16.55
CA ASP A 202 -11.88 -10.07 -16.54
C ASP A 202 -12.90 -9.38 -15.63
N PRO A 203 -14.07 -8.95 -16.15
CA PRO A 203 -15.10 -8.27 -15.35
C PRO A 203 -15.60 -9.09 -14.16
N ALA A 204 -15.66 -10.43 -14.31
CA ALA A 204 -16.10 -11.31 -13.23
C ALA A 204 -15.08 -11.38 -12.09
N ALA A 205 -13.78 -11.34 -12.41
CA ALA A 205 -12.72 -11.26 -11.42
C ALA A 205 -12.69 -9.87 -10.77
N GLN A 206 -12.85 -8.80 -11.55
CA GLN A 206 -12.88 -7.42 -11.03
C GLN A 206 -14.06 -7.16 -10.07
N ALA A 207 -15.15 -7.87 -10.21
CA ALA A 207 -16.29 -7.81 -9.26
C ALA A 207 -15.87 -8.22 -7.83
N LYS A 208 -14.78 -8.99 -7.67
CA LYS A 208 -14.22 -9.40 -6.36
C LYS A 208 -13.19 -8.44 -5.79
N LEU A 209 -12.87 -7.33 -6.48
CA LEU A 209 -11.82 -6.39 -6.09
C LEU A 209 -11.98 -5.90 -4.65
N GLY A 210 -13.19 -5.49 -4.28
CA GLY A 210 -13.47 -5.01 -2.92
C GLY A 210 -13.24 -6.08 -1.86
N GLN A 211 -13.68 -7.32 -2.11
CA GLN A 211 -13.50 -8.46 -1.21
C GLN A 211 -12.01 -8.79 -1.02
N TRP A 212 -11.24 -8.90 -2.10
CA TRP A 212 -9.81 -9.20 -2.03
C TRP A 212 -9.02 -8.07 -1.37
N THR A 213 -9.34 -6.81 -1.69
CA THR A 213 -8.74 -5.65 -1.04
C THR A 213 -9.03 -5.62 0.46
N GLY A 214 -10.27 -5.91 0.86
CA GLY A 214 -10.64 -6.01 2.27
C GLY A 214 -9.87 -7.11 3.00
N MET A 215 -9.75 -8.29 2.41
CA MET A 215 -8.97 -9.41 2.97
C MET A 215 -7.49 -9.05 3.13
N MET A 216 -6.89 -8.42 2.14
CA MET A 216 -5.50 -7.95 2.20
C MET A 216 -5.29 -6.96 3.36
N TYR A 217 -6.15 -5.96 3.49
CA TYR A 217 -6.05 -5.00 4.59
C TYR A 217 -6.35 -5.62 5.96
N SER A 218 -7.23 -6.62 6.04
CA SER A 218 -7.48 -7.35 7.28
C SER A 218 -6.24 -8.12 7.75
N CYS A 219 -5.51 -8.74 6.84
CA CYS A 219 -4.21 -9.36 7.15
C CYS A 219 -3.19 -8.32 7.62
N ALA A 220 -3.12 -7.17 6.95
CA ALA A 220 -2.18 -6.12 7.27
C ALA A 220 -2.52 -5.35 8.56
N ALA A 221 -3.78 -5.34 8.98
CA ALA A 221 -4.24 -4.57 10.15
C ALA A 221 -3.53 -4.97 11.45
N VAL A 222 -3.26 -6.27 11.65
CA VAL A 222 -2.53 -6.77 12.83
C VAL A 222 -1.13 -6.17 12.87
N PHE A 223 -0.43 -6.15 11.75
CA PHE A 223 0.93 -5.60 11.63
C PHE A 223 0.94 -4.07 11.73
N ALA A 224 -0.06 -3.41 11.17
CA ALA A 224 -0.23 -1.96 11.28
C ALA A 224 -0.47 -1.51 12.73
N LEU A 225 -1.16 -2.32 13.53
CA LEU A 225 -1.41 -2.04 14.94
C LEU A 225 -0.18 -2.32 15.82
N THR A 226 0.51 -3.44 15.57
CA THR A 226 1.64 -3.88 16.40
C THR A 226 2.94 -3.14 16.07
N GLY A 227 3.12 -2.68 14.82
CA GLY A 227 4.32 -2.00 14.36
C GLY A 227 4.71 -0.78 15.20
N PRO A 228 3.84 0.22 15.37
CA PRO A 228 4.14 1.40 16.19
C PRO A 228 4.41 1.07 17.67
N VAL A 229 3.76 0.03 18.22
CA VAL A 229 3.98 -0.42 19.60
C VAL A 229 5.40 -0.96 19.77
N ILE A 230 5.85 -1.80 18.83
CA ILE A 230 7.22 -2.33 18.83
C ILE A 230 8.23 -1.19 18.64
N ALA A 231 7.96 -0.26 17.74
CA ALA A 231 8.82 0.91 17.54
C ALA A 231 8.98 1.74 18.83
N GLY A 232 7.89 1.99 19.55
CA GLY A 232 7.92 2.69 20.83
C GLY A 232 8.72 1.92 21.91
N HIS A 233 8.54 0.60 21.97
CA HIS A 233 9.32 -0.23 22.89
C HIS A 233 10.82 -0.21 22.57
N LEU A 234 11.19 -0.29 21.29
CA LEU A 234 12.59 -0.18 20.86
C LEU A 234 13.23 1.15 21.28
N ILE A 235 12.53 2.27 21.14
CA ILE A 235 13.02 3.58 21.56
C ILE A 235 13.31 3.58 23.08
N THR A 236 12.36 3.06 23.87
CA THR A 236 12.47 3.04 25.33
C THR A 236 13.61 2.15 25.81
N GLU A 237 13.75 0.95 25.23
CA GLU A 237 14.77 -0.03 25.62
C GLU A 237 16.19 0.44 25.28
N PHE A 238 16.37 1.09 24.14
CA PHE A 238 17.66 1.60 23.67
C PHE A 238 17.95 3.08 24.05
N LYS A 239 17.36 3.53 25.18
CA LYS A 239 17.65 4.86 25.76
C LYS A 239 17.45 6.04 24.78
N ASN A 240 16.36 6.03 24.04
CA ASN A 240 16.03 7.02 23.02
C ASN A 240 17.00 7.05 21.81
N ASP A 241 17.67 5.95 21.49
CA ASP A 241 18.38 5.82 20.23
C ASP A 241 17.41 5.47 19.09
N PHE A 242 17.06 6.47 18.28
CA PHE A 242 16.15 6.31 17.15
C PHE A 242 16.72 5.49 15.99
N ARG A 243 18.03 5.24 15.97
CA ARG A 243 18.66 4.43 14.91
C ARG A 243 18.09 3.03 14.84
N THR A 244 17.75 2.45 15.99
CA THR A 244 17.13 1.12 16.06
C THR A 244 15.77 1.08 15.35
N VAL A 245 14.95 2.09 15.56
CA VAL A 245 13.64 2.21 14.90
C VAL A 245 13.78 2.52 13.41
N GLN A 246 14.74 3.37 13.03
CA GLN A 246 15.03 3.69 11.64
C GLN A 246 15.44 2.45 10.85
N LEU A 247 16.36 1.65 11.39
CA LEU A 247 16.83 0.42 10.78
C LEU A 247 15.71 -0.64 10.73
N TRP A 248 14.97 -0.82 11.83
CA TRP A 248 13.87 -1.77 11.90
C TRP A 248 12.75 -1.41 10.90
N SER A 249 12.34 -0.16 10.86
CA SER A 249 11.30 0.34 9.94
C SER A 249 11.72 0.15 8.48
N GLY A 250 12.94 0.58 8.14
CA GLY A 250 13.49 0.42 6.80
C GLY A 250 13.67 -1.05 6.40
N ALA A 251 14.12 -1.93 7.32
CA ALA A 251 14.24 -3.36 7.06
C ALA A 251 12.88 -4.01 6.79
N CYS A 252 11.84 -3.67 7.56
CA CYS A 252 10.48 -4.16 7.32
C CYS A 252 9.96 -3.76 5.93
N MET A 253 10.17 -2.49 5.53
CA MET A 253 9.79 -2.02 4.19
C MET A 253 10.64 -2.69 3.09
N PHE A 254 11.90 -3.01 3.35
CA PHE A 254 12.75 -3.75 2.41
C PHE A 254 12.23 -5.18 2.18
N VAL A 255 11.90 -5.89 3.25
CA VAL A 255 11.26 -7.21 3.18
C VAL A 255 9.93 -7.14 2.42
N SER A 256 9.14 -6.09 2.64
CA SER A 256 7.93 -5.84 1.86
C SER A 256 8.21 -5.74 0.37
N ALA A 257 9.22 -4.97 -0.05
CA ALA A 257 9.61 -4.85 -1.45
C ALA A 257 10.04 -6.20 -2.05
N LEU A 258 10.77 -7.04 -1.31
CA LEU A 258 11.12 -8.40 -1.73
C LEU A 258 9.88 -9.28 -1.89
N CYS A 259 8.94 -9.24 -0.96
CA CYS A 259 7.68 -9.96 -1.06
C CYS A 259 6.84 -9.49 -2.28
N MET A 260 6.87 -8.18 -2.59
CA MET A 260 6.24 -7.67 -3.82
C MET A 260 6.91 -8.20 -5.08
N ALA A 261 8.24 -8.23 -5.12
CA ALA A 261 8.98 -8.81 -6.23
C ALA A 261 8.62 -10.30 -6.44
N MET A 262 8.47 -11.06 -5.34
CA MET A 262 8.01 -12.45 -5.39
C MET A 262 6.55 -12.57 -5.88
N SER A 263 5.69 -11.61 -5.52
CA SER A 263 4.32 -11.53 -6.04
C SER A 263 4.31 -11.33 -7.56
N ILE A 264 5.12 -10.39 -8.08
CA ILE A 264 5.27 -10.12 -9.52
C ILE A 264 5.80 -11.36 -10.24
N TYR A 265 6.85 -11.98 -9.71
CA TYR A 265 7.43 -13.20 -10.28
C TYR A 265 6.40 -14.34 -10.34
N SER A 266 5.65 -14.55 -9.27
CA SER A 266 4.61 -15.58 -9.19
C SER A 266 3.51 -15.33 -10.23
N LYS A 267 3.09 -14.09 -10.42
CA LYS A 267 2.11 -13.72 -11.44
C LYS A 267 2.63 -13.97 -12.85
N HIS A 268 3.87 -13.56 -13.15
CA HIS A 268 4.47 -13.78 -14.45
C HIS A 268 4.56 -15.28 -14.78
N ARG A 269 4.96 -16.09 -13.81
CA ARG A 269 5.01 -17.55 -13.96
C ARG A 269 3.64 -18.18 -14.22
N GLN A 270 2.58 -17.68 -13.54
CA GLN A 270 1.21 -18.13 -13.78
C GLN A 270 0.75 -17.81 -15.20
N MET A 271 0.94 -16.58 -15.67
CA MET A 271 0.59 -16.17 -17.04
C MET A 271 1.33 -17.01 -18.10
N THR A 272 2.61 -17.26 -17.89
CA THR A 272 3.41 -18.09 -18.80
C THR A 272 2.87 -19.53 -18.87
N HIS A 273 2.53 -20.11 -17.71
CA HIS A 273 1.97 -21.46 -17.64
C HIS A 273 0.59 -21.54 -18.32
N GLU A 274 -0.27 -20.56 -18.12
CA GLU A 274 -1.59 -20.48 -18.77
C GLU A 274 -1.45 -20.36 -20.28
N TRP A 275 -0.55 -19.51 -20.77
CA TRP A 275 -0.28 -19.36 -22.20
C TRP A 275 0.18 -20.67 -22.85
N PHE A 276 1.12 -21.39 -22.22
CA PHE A 276 1.56 -22.71 -22.73
C PHE A 276 0.44 -23.75 -22.70
N SER A 277 -0.40 -23.75 -21.67
CA SER A 277 -1.52 -24.68 -21.56
C SER A 277 -2.59 -24.41 -22.63
N GLU A 278 -2.90 -23.15 -22.89
CA GLU A 278 -3.84 -22.76 -23.94
C GLU A 278 -3.31 -23.06 -25.33
N LYS A 279 -2.02 -22.78 -25.61
CA LYS A 279 -1.38 -23.13 -26.86
C LYS A 279 -1.43 -24.66 -27.10
N ARG A 280 -1.20 -25.45 -26.05
CA ARG A 280 -1.30 -26.92 -26.13
C ARG A 280 -2.71 -27.38 -26.45
N ARG A 281 -3.73 -26.78 -25.80
CA ARG A 281 -5.15 -27.08 -26.08
C ARG A 281 -5.54 -26.74 -27.53
N ARG A 282 -5.12 -25.59 -28.04
CA ARG A 282 -5.36 -25.19 -29.43
C ARG A 282 -4.72 -26.17 -30.43
N LEU A 283 -3.48 -26.58 -30.17
CA LEU A 283 -2.81 -27.56 -31.01
C LEU A 283 -3.52 -28.93 -31.00
N SER A 284 -3.95 -29.42 -29.84
CA SER A 284 -4.69 -30.67 -29.73
C SER A 284 -6.04 -30.63 -30.45
N SER A 285 -6.77 -29.50 -30.38
CA SER A 285 -8.04 -29.33 -31.07
C SER A 285 -7.86 -29.30 -32.60
N VAL A 286 -6.83 -28.68 -33.13
CA VAL A 286 -6.51 -28.66 -34.54
C VAL A 286 -6.14 -30.08 -35.03
N THR A 287 -5.35 -30.80 -34.23
CA THR A 287 -4.97 -32.17 -34.55
C THR A 287 -6.17 -33.12 -34.59
N SER A 288 -7.09 -33.01 -33.60
CA SER A 288 -8.32 -33.80 -33.55
C SER A 288 -9.27 -33.47 -34.72
N ALA A 289 -9.37 -32.20 -35.10
CA ALA A 289 -10.18 -31.77 -36.24
C ALA A 289 -9.63 -32.30 -37.59
N ASN A 290 -8.30 -32.32 -37.74
CA ASN A 290 -7.66 -32.87 -38.93
C ASN A 290 -7.81 -34.38 -39.02
N LEU A 291 -7.74 -35.10 -37.89
CA LEU A 291 -7.98 -36.54 -37.83
C LEU A 291 -9.46 -36.90 -38.15
N SER A 292 -10.39 -36.11 -37.69
CA SER A 292 -11.82 -36.32 -38.02
C SER A 292 -12.10 -36.06 -39.50
N LYS A 293 -11.48 -35.02 -40.10
CA LYS A 293 -11.56 -34.76 -41.55
C LYS A 293 -10.93 -35.87 -42.39
N SER A 294 -9.82 -36.44 -41.98
CA SER A 294 -9.17 -37.54 -42.68
C SER A 294 -10.03 -38.82 -42.62
N ARG A 295 -10.66 -39.12 -41.49
CA ARG A 295 -11.60 -40.24 -41.34
C ARG A 295 -12.86 -40.08 -42.19
N SER A 296 -13.44 -38.88 -42.28
CA SER A 296 -14.61 -38.64 -43.14
C SER A 296 -14.29 -38.76 -44.63
N ARG A 297 -13.11 -38.39 -45.07
CA ARG A 297 -12.64 -38.56 -46.46
C ARG A 297 -12.30 -40.01 -46.79
N GLY A 298 -11.75 -40.80 -45.88
CA GLY A 298 -11.46 -42.22 -46.08
C GLY A 298 -12.73 -43.11 -46.12
N GLY A 299 -13.80 -42.68 -45.41
CA GLY A 299 -15.09 -43.41 -45.41
C GLY A 299 -15.95 -43.22 -46.68
N VAL A 300 -15.70 -42.17 -47.46
CA VAL A 300 -16.40 -41.89 -48.72
C VAL A 300 -15.79 -42.71 -49.87
N SER A 301 -14.50 -42.94 -49.87
CA SER A 301 -13.79 -43.72 -50.90
C SER A 301 -14.14 -45.24 -50.89
N GLN A 302 -14.57 -45.79 -49.73
CA GLN A 302 -14.97 -47.19 -49.63
C GLN A 302 -16.44 -47.48 -50.01
N ARG A 303 -17.24 -46.47 -50.30
CA ARG A 303 -18.65 -46.65 -50.73
C ARG A 303 -18.85 -46.55 -52.25
N GLU A 304 -17.84 -46.22 -53.00
CA GLU A 304 -17.88 -46.17 -54.47
C GLU A 304 -17.33 -47.43 -55.15
N GLU A 305 -16.89 -48.43 -54.36
CA GLU A 305 -16.39 -49.72 -54.90
C GLU A 305 -17.29 -50.94 -54.58
N VAL A 306 -18.61 -50.76 -54.34
CA VAL A 306 -19.55 -51.86 -54.15
C VAL A 306 -20.71 -51.72 -55.12
#